data_0e66cf93f25eb361d2272cb3843995c6
#
_entry.id   0e66cf93f25eb361d2272cb3843995c6
#
_cell.length_a   1.000
_cell.length_b   1.000
_cell.length_c   1.000
_cell.angle_alpha   90.00
_cell.angle_beta   90.00
_cell.angle_gamma   90.00
#
_symmetry.space_group_name_H-M   'P 1'
#
loop_
_entity.id
_entity.type
_entity.pdbx_description
1 polymer ?
#
loop_
_entity_poly.entity_id
_entity_poly.type
_entity_poly.pdbx_seq_one_letter_code
_entity_poly.pdbx_strand_id
1 'polypeptide(L)'
;VLQRWATKELTNLLDHKLPPNIHLQYQGLDLSLFSGSLKLQNVALEIHNKDTASVSTKLNLDQLDLKGLSYWQILINKNIKLGTIKLISPKVIYQPSLKAASKDSVAGSKSEKKFPAKLNSISLDHLVISDGQFTMMKKTGDSIGLSLSNLNITLDDIKSNKEIIQNKIPLKYANGTMSAENFYADISPLLDVRIGSLNLKNKTLDLKEVALKTKYSKEELSKVITSQRAYLDLKIPELSIKDFDYGFHGERFFTTITEISVNNADLLVYRDRRPPDDMRYKPLYGTLLQHLPIDLTIAKTNVVNSKIAIELLMAKASES
;
A
#
# COMPACT_ATOMS: atom_id res chain seq x y z
N VAL A 1 26.32 32.44 14.26
CA VAL A 1 26.72 31.47 15.31
C VAL A 1 25.62 30.44 15.53
N LEU A 2 24.39 30.82 15.86
CA LEU A 2 23.27 29.92 16.18
C LEU A 2 22.90 28.97 15.01
N GLN A 3 22.83 29.50 13.79
CA GLN A 3 22.55 28.73 12.56
C GLN A 3 23.60 27.61 12.36
N ARG A 4 24.88 27.93 12.46
CA ARG A 4 25.97 26.95 12.31
C ARG A 4 25.94 25.87 13.39
N TRP A 5 25.65 26.26 14.62
CA TRP A 5 25.50 25.32 15.74
C TRP A 5 24.33 24.36 15.49
N ALA A 6 23.16 24.88 15.10
CA ALA A 6 21.98 24.07 14.85
C ALA A 6 22.19 23.09 13.67
N THR A 7 22.83 23.56 12.59
CA THR A 7 23.18 22.67 11.45
C THR A 7 24.10 21.54 11.92
N LYS A 8 25.16 21.86 12.69
CA LYS A 8 26.07 20.84 13.23
C LYS A 8 25.40 19.84 14.16
N GLU A 9 24.50 20.30 15.04
CA GLU A 9 23.79 19.42 15.96
C GLU A 9 22.80 18.51 15.20
N LEU A 10 22.09 19.03 14.19
CA LEU A 10 21.22 18.23 13.33
C LEU A 10 22.01 17.19 12.54
N THR A 11 23.12 17.57 11.93
CA THR A 11 24.02 16.64 11.22
C THR A 11 24.46 15.50 12.15
N ASN A 12 24.94 15.86 13.35
CA ASN A 12 25.35 14.87 14.35
C ASN A 12 24.20 13.92 14.77
N LEU A 13 22.97 14.44 14.85
CA LEU A 13 21.79 13.63 15.16
C LEU A 13 21.47 12.65 14.02
N LEU A 14 21.47 13.13 12.77
CA LEU A 14 21.18 12.32 11.60
C LEU A 14 22.26 11.27 11.33
N ASP A 15 23.53 11.60 11.58
CA ASP A 15 24.65 10.72 11.28
C ASP A 15 24.92 9.69 12.40
N HIS A 16 24.61 10.02 13.66
CA HIS A 16 25.10 9.23 14.80
C HIS A 16 24.05 8.84 15.84
N LYS A 17 22.86 9.47 15.84
CA LYS A 17 21.84 9.24 16.89
C LYS A 17 20.57 8.55 16.38
N LEU A 18 20.57 8.06 15.14
CA LEU A 18 19.48 7.23 14.62
C LEU A 18 19.48 5.84 15.28
N PRO A 19 18.34 5.17 15.38
CA PRO A 19 18.28 3.77 15.83
C PRO A 19 19.22 2.89 15.00
N PRO A 20 19.89 1.89 15.60
CA PRO A 20 20.93 1.09 14.93
C PRO A 20 20.44 0.29 13.71
N ASN A 21 19.12 0.11 13.59
CA ASN A 21 18.50 -0.55 12.43
C ASN A 21 18.07 0.44 11.32
N ILE A 22 18.39 1.72 11.45
CA ILE A 22 18.09 2.75 10.43
C ILE A 22 19.40 3.34 9.96
N HIS A 23 19.66 3.23 8.66
CA HIS A 23 20.80 3.82 7.99
C HIS A 23 20.31 4.91 7.04
N LEU A 24 20.75 6.13 7.28
CA LEU A 24 20.41 7.31 6.50
C LEU A 24 21.66 7.87 5.83
N GLN A 25 21.57 8.14 4.54
CA GLN A 25 22.59 8.86 3.77
C GLN A 25 21.93 10.02 3.01
N TYR A 26 22.62 11.12 2.86
CA TYR A 26 22.18 12.28 2.07
C TYR A 26 23.37 13.04 1.55
N GLN A 27 23.19 13.78 0.45
CA GLN A 27 24.30 14.53 -0.18
C GLN A 27 24.30 16.01 0.16
N GLY A 28 23.14 16.58 0.50
CA GLY A 28 23.00 18.00 0.84
C GLY A 28 22.06 18.20 2.01
N LEU A 29 22.43 19.11 2.92
CA LEU A 29 21.59 19.55 4.03
C LEU A 29 21.59 21.06 4.05
N ASP A 30 20.40 21.65 3.90
CA ASP A 30 20.16 23.08 4.07
C ASP A 30 19.12 23.29 5.18
N LEU A 31 19.54 23.99 6.23
CA LEU A 31 18.71 24.29 7.39
C LEU A 31 18.59 25.82 7.53
N SER A 32 17.37 26.33 7.64
CA SER A 32 17.10 27.72 8.01
C SER A 32 16.28 27.80 9.28
N LEU A 33 16.91 28.29 10.36
CA LEU A 33 16.23 28.49 11.64
C LEU A 33 15.15 29.57 11.57
N PHE A 34 15.35 30.63 10.76
CA PHE A 34 14.40 31.74 10.67
C PHE A 34 13.11 31.34 9.98
N SER A 35 13.20 30.58 8.90
CA SER A 35 12.02 30.08 8.18
C SER A 35 11.48 28.77 8.72
N GLY A 36 12.18 28.14 9.69
CA GLY A 36 11.82 26.81 10.15
C GLY A 36 11.84 25.76 9.04
N SER A 37 12.85 25.84 8.15
CA SER A 37 12.92 24.95 7.00
C SER A 37 14.16 24.05 7.03
N LEU A 38 13.98 22.81 6.57
CA LEU A 38 15.03 21.82 6.35
C LEU A 38 14.85 21.24 4.96
N LYS A 39 15.95 21.17 4.21
CA LYS A 39 16.01 20.50 2.92
C LYS A 39 17.13 19.47 2.94
N LEU A 40 16.80 18.24 2.53
CA LEU A 40 17.78 17.18 2.27
C LEU A 40 17.72 16.80 0.79
N GLN A 41 18.89 16.53 0.18
CA GLN A 41 18.99 16.15 -1.22
C GLN A 41 19.60 14.75 -1.34
N ASN A 42 19.15 13.99 -2.35
CA ASN A 42 19.63 12.64 -2.65
C ASN A 42 19.67 11.77 -1.40
N VAL A 43 18.48 11.60 -0.81
CA VAL A 43 18.33 10.85 0.45
C VAL A 43 18.19 9.38 0.16
N ALA A 44 18.98 8.56 0.84
CA ALA A 44 18.86 7.11 0.87
C ALA A 44 18.65 6.65 2.32
N LEU A 45 17.56 5.94 2.56
CA LEU A 45 17.21 5.38 3.87
C LEU A 45 17.04 3.87 3.75
N GLU A 46 17.75 3.12 4.59
CA GLU A 46 17.55 1.69 4.74
C GLU A 46 17.09 1.37 6.16
N ILE A 47 16.04 0.55 6.25
CA ILE A 47 15.54 0.02 7.52
C ILE A 47 15.80 -1.47 7.53
N HIS A 48 16.52 -1.92 8.54
CA HIS A 48 16.85 -3.34 8.74
C HIS A 48 15.89 -4.00 9.73
N ASN A 49 15.61 -5.27 9.52
CA ASN A 49 14.89 -6.07 10.49
C ASN A 49 15.75 -6.27 11.75
N LYS A 50 15.17 -6.06 12.92
CA LYS A 50 15.90 -6.16 14.20
C LYS A 50 16.48 -7.57 14.46
N ASP A 51 15.81 -8.60 13.95
CA ASP A 51 16.15 -10.00 14.28
C ASP A 51 17.00 -10.69 13.21
N THR A 52 17.04 -10.21 11.97
CA THR A 52 17.73 -10.87 10.86
C THR A 52 18.79 -10.00 10.20
N ALA A 53 18.94 -8.75 10.62
CA ALA A 53 19.80 -7.73 9.99
C ALA A 53 19.56 -7.55 8.48
N SER A 54 18.57 -8.23 7.89
CA SER A 54 18.21 -8.08 6.49
C SER A 54 17.48 -6.75 6.27
N VAL A 55 17.70 -6.13 5.12
CA VAL A 55 17.01 -4.90 4.76
C VAL A 55 15.52 -5.20 4.55
N SER A 56 14.65 -4.53 5.30
CA SER A 56 13.20 -4.64 5.16
C SER A 56 12.60 -3.55 4.29
N THR A 57 13.22 -2.36 4.28
CA THR A 57 12.73 -1.22 3.50
C THR A 57 13.91 -0.40 2.98
N LYS A 58 13.88 -0.10 1.70
CA LYS A 58 14.76 0.89 1.07
C LYS A 58 13.92 2.04 0.57
N LEU A 59 14.31 3.25 0.90
CA LEU A 59 13.72 4.47 0.40
C LEU A 59 14.83 5.33 -0.21
N ASN A 60 14.70 5.67 -1.48
CA ASN A 60 15.52 6.68 -2.13
C ASN A 60 14.60 7.82 -2.57
N LEU A 61 15.02 9.06 -2.40
CA LEU A 61 14.28 10.22 -2.89
C LEU A 61 15.23 11.34 -3.29
N ASP A 62 14.83 12.11 -4.30
CA ASP A 62 15.65 13.19 -4.82
C ASP A 62 15.73 14.34 -3.82
N GLN A 63 14.61 14.64 -3.14
CA GLN A 63 14.54 15.74 -2.21
C GLN A 63 13.46 15.52 -1.13
N LEU A 64 13.82 15.86 0.11
CA LEU A 64 12.94 16.04 1.25
C LEU A 64 12.93 17.52 1.62
N ASP A 65 11.76 18.16 1.54
CA ASP A 65 11.53 19.52 2.05
C ASP A 65 10.64 19.47 3.28
N LEU A 66 11.08 20.11 4.35
CA LEU A 66 10.30 20.35 5.55
C LEU A 66 10.23 21.86 5.78
N LYS A 67 9.02 22.41 5.99
CA LYS A 67 8.78 23.83 6.22
C LYS A 67 7.85 24.05 7.40
N GLY A 68 7.98 25.21 8.03
CA GLY A 68 7.11 25.62 9.14
C GLY A 68 7.38 24.88 10.45
N LEU A 69 8.62 24.45 10.69
CA LEU A 69 9.02 23.87 11.97
C LEU A 69 9.10 24.98 13.03
N SER A 70 8.21 24.94 14.01
CA SER A 70 8.23 25.86 15.15
C SER A 70 9.11 25.32 16.27
N TYR A 71 10.35 25.78 16.32
CA TYR A 71 11.32 25.39 17.35
C TYR A 71 10.84 25.77 18.77
N TRP A 72 10.16 26.89 18.91
CA TRP A 72 9.62 27.34 20.19
C TRP A 72 8.53 26.42 20.74
N GLN A 73 7.67 25.89 19.88
CA GLN A 73 6.62 24.95 20.30
C GLN A 73 7.21 23.62 20.77
N ILE A 74 8.31 23.17 20.19
CA ILE A 74 9.00 21.95 20.63
C ILE A 74 9.57 22.13 22.04
N LEU A 75 10.18 23.28 22.29
CA LEU A 75 10.85 23.57 23.56
C LEU A 75 9.87 23.83 24.73
N ILE A 76 8.78 24.53 24.45
CA ILE A 76 7.86 25.02 25.51
C ILE A 76 6.65 24.08 25.68
N ASN A 77 6.01 23.67 24.57
CA ASN A 77 4.69 23.02 24.62
C ASN A 77 4.74 21.50 24.46
N LYS A 78 5.89 20.91 24.22
CA LYS A 78 6.05 19.48 23.94
C LYS A 78 5.16 19.01 22.76
N ASN A 79 4.81 19.92 21.86
CA ASN A 79 4.05 19.67 20.65
C ASN A 79 4.92 19.99 19.43
N ILE A 80 4.94 19.10 18.45
CA ILE A 80 5.59 19.38 17.17
C ILE A 80 4.51 19.85 16.20
N LYS A 81 4.65 21.08 15.70
CA LYS A 81 3.84 21.58 14.59
C LYS A 81 4.73 21.82 13.40
N LEU A 82 4.37 21.17 12.28
CA LEU A 82 5.02 21.28 10.98
C LEU A 82 4.03 21.87 9.99
N GLY A 83 4.48 22.74 9.10
CA GLY A 83 3.66 23.28 8.03
C GLY A 83 3.56 22.28 6.87
N THR A 84 4.67 22.01 6.19
CA THR A 84 4.67 21.14 5.02
C THR A 84 5.85 20.18 5.05
N ILE A 85 5.58 18.91 4.73
CA ILE A 85 6.57 17.93 4.34
C ILE A 85 6.34 17.59 2.87
N LYS A 86 7.37 17.74 2.02
CA LYS A 86 7.33 17.35 0.63
C LYS A 86 8.41 16.32 0.32
N LEU A 87 8.00 15.19 -0.28
CA LEU A 87 8.87 14.14 -0.78
C LEU A 87 8.83 14.16 -2.31
N ILE A 88 9.97 14.30 -2.96
CA ILE A 88 10.09 14.36 -4.42
C ILE A 88 10.73 13.07 -4.92
N SER A 89 10.05 12.40 -5.85
CA SER A 89 10.44 11.14 -6.49
C SER A 89 10.84 10.04 -5.49
N PRO A 90 10.07 9.79 -4.42
CA PRO A 90 10.42 8.73 -3.49
C PRO A 90 10.25 7.35 -4.15
N LYS A 91 11.30 6.54 -4.11
CA LYS A 91 11.31 5.14 -4.57
C LYS A 91 11.42 4.24 -3.35
N VAL A 92 10.33 3.54 -3.04
CA VAL A 92 10.24 2.64 -1.88
C VAL A 92 10.25 1.20 -2.36
N ILE A 93 11.17 0.40 -1.82
CA ILE A 93 11.19 -1.05 -1.99
C ILE A 93 10.98 -1.67 -0.60
N TYR A 94 9.90 -2.41 -0.44
CA TYR A 94 9.56 -3.12 0.79
C TYR A 94 9.74 -4.63 0.61
N GLN A 95 10.52 -5.24 1.52
CA GLN A 95 10.75 -6.67 1.59
C GLN A 95 10.08 -7.25 2.85
N PRO A 96 8.96 -7.99 2.73
CA PRO A 96 8.34 -8.65 3.86
C PRO A 96 9.28 -9.67 4.51
N SER A 97 9.30 -9.74 5.85
CA SER A 97 10.09 -10.72 6.58
C SER A 97 9.60 -12.16 6.34
N LEU A 98 10.55 -13.10 6.22
CA LEU A 98 10.28 -14.54 6.12
C LEU A 98 9.80 -15.17 7.42
N LYS A 99 9.78 -14.47 8.55
CA LYS A 99 9.29 -15.05 9.80
C LYS A 99 7.90 -15.65 9.58
N ALA A 100 7.85 -16.98 9.60
CA ALA A 100 6.63 -17.74 9.72
C ALA A 100 5.86 -17.20 10.93
N ALA A 101 4.58 -16.89 10.74
CA ALA A 101 3.69 -16.77 11.88
C ALA A 101 3.77 -18.11 12.63
N SER A 102 4.54 -18.18 13.71
CA SER A 102 4.47 -19.30 14.62
C SER A 102 3.03 -19.36 15.10
N LYS A 103 2.35 -20.47 14.80
CA LYS A 103 0.95 -20.74 15.21
C LYS A 103 0.76 -20.75 16.74
N ASP A 104 1.82 -20.55 17.50
CA ASP A 104 1.85 -20.60 18.97
C ASP A 104 2.07 -19.26 19.64
N SER A 105 1.81 -18.13 18.99
CA SER A 105 1.65 -16.88 19.72
C SER A 105 0.26 -16.83 20.38
N VAL A 106 0.09 -17.64 21.41
CA VAL A 106 -0.77 -17.32 22.55
C VAL A 106 -0.59 -15.84 22.84
N ALA A 107 -1.71 -15.08 22.80
CA ALA A 107 -1.89 -13.70 23.21
C ALA A 107 -0.59 -12.97 23.62
N GLY A 108 0.28 -12.76 22.64
CA GLY A 108 1.53 -12.03 22.85
C GLY A 108 1.19 -10.58 23.12
N SER A 109 1.66 -10.09 24.25
CA SER A 109 1.56 -8.71 24.68
C SER A 109 1.64 -7.76 23.48
N LYS A 110 0.58 -7.00 23.22
CA LYS A 110 0.60 -5.90 22.24
C LYS A 110 1.79 -5.03 22.62
N SER A 111 2.85 -5.08 21.83
CA SER A 111 3.97 -4.18 22.01
C SER A 111 3.40 -2.77 21.83
N GLU A 112 3.17 -2.07 22.95
CA GLU A 112 2.68 -0.70 22.91
C GLU A 112 3.61 0.13 22.02
N LYS A 113 3.07 0.74 21.00
CA LYS A 113 3.81 1.66 20.15
C LYS A 113 4.21 2.85 20.99
N LYS A 114 5.50 3.06 21.22
CA LYS A 114 5.98 4.14 22.07
C LYS A 114 5.94 5.46 21.30
N PHE A 115 5.06 6.35 21.73
CA PHE A 115 5.13 7.77 21.36
C PHE A 115 6.30 8.43 22.12
N PRO A 116 7.05 9.36 21.49
CA PRO A 116 8.18 10.00 22.18
C PRO A 116 7.77 10.59 23.52
N ALA A 117 8.41 10.13 24.61
CA ALA A 117 7.97 10.43 26.00
C ALA A 117 7.90 11.93 26.31
N LYS A 118 8.70 12.73 25.62
CA LYS A 118 8.75 14.19 25.80
C LYS A 118 7.70 14.95 24.96
N LEU A 119 6.95 14.26 24.08
CA LEU A 119 5.98 14.88 23.19
C LEU A 119 4.55 14.53 23.60
N ASN A 120 3.62 15.47 23.39
CA ASN A 120 2.19 15.26 23.56
C ASN A 120 1.49 14.98 22.24
N SER A 121 1.84 15.73 21.18
CA SER A 121 1.27 15.57 19.85
C SER A 121 2.24 15.98 18.75
N ILE A 122 1.97 15.46 17.56
CA ILE A 122 2.60 15.88 16.31
C ILE A 122 1.46 16.27 15.37
N SER A 123 1.55 17.45 14.75
CA SER A 123 0.65 17.92 13.71
C SER A 123 1.45 18.37 12.48
N LEU A 124 0.88 18.12 11.31
CA LEU A 124 1.46 18.48 10.03
C LEU A 124 0.33 19.04 9.16
N ASP A 125 0.47 20.29 8.72
CA ASP A 125 -0.58 20.94 7.93
C ASP A 125 -0.71 20.28 6.55
N HIS A 126 0.41 19.98 5.87
CA HIS A 126 0.42 19.36 4.54
C HIS A 126 1.52 18.30 4.37
N LEU A 127 1.16 17.12 3.92
CA LEU A 127 2.09 16.11 3.38
C LEU A 127 1.89 16.02 1.87
N VAL A 128 2.98 16.19 1.10
CA VAL A 128 2.97 16.08 -0.35
C VAL A 128 4.00 15.05 -0.79
N ILE A 129 3.55 14.05 -1.52
CA ILE A 129 4.39 13.10 -2.24
C ILE A 129 4.18 13.35 -3.72
N SER A 130 5.26 13.54 -4.48
CA SER A 130 5.22 13.77 -5.92
C SER A 130 6.09 12.76 -6.65
N ASP A 131 5.54 12.16 -7.71
CA ASP A 131 6.23 11.20 -8.59
C ASP A 131 6.86 10.00 -7.84
N GLY A 132 6.11 9.45 -6.89
CA GLY A 132 6.57 8.32 -6.09
C GLY A 132 6.49 6.98 -6.84
N GLN A 133 7.30 6.03 -6.39
CA GLN A 133 7.26 4.64 -6.82
C GLN A 133 7.25 3.73 -5.59
N PHE A 134 6.41 2.71 -5.61
CA PHE A 134 6.36 1.72 -4.56
C PHE A 134 6.47 0.32 -5.13
N THR A 135 7.33 -0.50 -4.57
CA THR A 135 7.47 -1.91 -4.91
C THR A 135 7.51 -2.75 -3.63
N MET A 136 6.61 -3.70 -3.53
CA MET A 136 6.65 -4.73 -2.49
C MET A 136 7.10 -6.04 -3.12
N MET A 137 8.18 -6.60 -2.61
CA MET A 137 8.66 -7.93 -3.03
C MET A 137 7.80 -9.02 -2.41
N LYS A 138 7.76 -10.19 -3.02
CA LYS A 138 7.21 -11.38 -2.36
C LYS A 138 8.09 -11.77 -1.17
N LYS A 139 7.54 -12.57 -0.26
CA LYS A 139 8.29 -13.06 0.92
C LYS A 139 9.60 -13.77 0.55
N THR A 140 9.61 -14.47 -0.59
CA THR A 140 10.81 -15.12 -1.14
C THR A 140 11.89 -14.14 -1.58
N GLY A 141 11.53 -12.88 -1.85
CA GLY A 141 12.47 -11.82 -2.25
C GLY A 141 12.89 -11.87 -3.71
N ASP A 142 12.40 -12.83 -4.48
CA ASP A 142 12.81 -13.13 -5.86
C ASP A 142 11.94 -12.46 -6.93
N SER A 143 10.76 -11.99 -6.56
CA SER A 143 9.80 -11.41 -7.50
C SER A 143 8.92 -10.34 -6.87
N ILE A 144 8.32 -9.51 -7.73
CA ILE A 144 7.43 -8.43 -7.33
C ILE A 144 6.08 -9.01 -6.91
N GLY A 145 5.61 -8.65 -5.71
CA GLY A 145 4.27 -8.95 -5.23
C GLY A 145 3.27 -7.85 -5.54
N LEU A 146 3.70 -6.58 -5.41
CA LEU A 146 2.90 -5.40 -5.74
C LEU A 146 3.81 -4.27 -6.20
N SER A 147 3.39 -3.48 -7.18
CA SER A 147 4.08 -2.26 -7.59
C SER A 147 3.11 -1.20 -8.10
N LEU A 148 3.52 0.05 -8.03
CA LEU A 148 2.87 1.20 -8.66
C LEU A 148 3.88 2.32 -8.92
N SER A 149 3.57 3.20 -9.85
CA SER A 149 4.40 4.34 -10.24
C SER A 149 3.58 5.63 -10.29
N ASN A 150 4.25 6.75 -10.53
CA ASN A 150 3.63 8.09 -10.61
C ASN A 150 2.70 8.38 -9.43
N LEU A 151 3.12 7.90 -8.22
CA LEU A 151 2.35 8.08 -7.00
C LEU A 151 2.41 9.54 -6.55
N ASN A 152 1.26 10.18 -6.54
CA ASN A 152 1.09 11.51 -5.98
C ASN A 152 0.09 11.42 -4.83
N ILE A 153 0.46 11.94 -3.67
CA ILE A 153 -0.38 11.98 -2.48
C ILE A 153 -0.35 13.38 -1.91
N THR A 154 -1.49 13.90 -1.55
CA THR A 154 -1.62 15.08 -0.69
C THR A 154 -2.52 14.73 0.47
N LEU A 155 -2.06 14.97 1.70
CA LEU A 155 -2.84 14.83 2.91
C LEU A 155 -2.79 16.15 3.67
N ASP A 156 -3.94 16.57 4.23
CA ASP A 156 -4.09 17.81 4.98
C ASP A 156 -4.49 17.55 6.42
N ASP A 157 -4.05 18.44 7.32
CA ASP A 157 -4.38 18.42 8.75
C ASP A 157 -4.07 17.09 9.43
N ILE A 158 -2.87 16.59 9.22
CA ILE A 158 -2.41 15.32 9.77
C ILE A 158 -2.08 15.49 11.26
N LYS A 159 -2.58 14.57 12.08
CA LYS A 159 -2.36 14.56 13.53
C LYS A 159 -2.03 13.16 14.05
N SER A 160 -1.11 13.12 15.00
CA SER A 160 -0.81 11.94 15.79
C SER A 160 -0.53 12.33 17.25
N ASN A 161 -0.84 11.45 18.18
CA ASN A 161 -0.60 11.60 19.61
C ASN A 161 -0.44 10.22 20.27
N LYS A 162 -0.31 10.16 21.59
CA LYS A 162 -0.14 8.92 22.36
C LYS A 162 -1.26 7.90 22.14
N GLU A 163 -2.48 8.37 21.90
CA GLU A 163 -3.66 7.52 21.65
C GLU A 163 -3.69 7.06 20.18
N ILE A 164 -3.59 8.01 19.26
CA ILE A 164 -3.69 7.73 17.81
C ILE A 164 -2.60 6.78 17.34
N ILE A 165 -1.38 6.87 17.90
CA ILE A 165 -0.26 6.01 17.51
C ILE A 165 -0.52 4.52 17.80
N GLN A 166 -1.41 4.19 18.73
CA GLN A 166 -1.78 2.81 19.03
C GLN A 166 -2.63 2.18 17.93
N ASN A 167 -3.28 2.99 17.10
CA ASN A 167 -4.09 2.51 15.99
C ASN A 167 -3.22 1.81 14.92
N LYS A 168 -3.83 0.98 14.10
CA LYS A 168 -3.17 0.37 12.92
C LYS A 168 -2.64 1.44 11.97
N ILE A 169 -3.46 2.46 11.70
CA ILE A 169 -3.06 3.69 11.02
C ILE A 169 -2.73 4.70 12.12
N PRO A 170 -1.44 5.00 12.38
CA PRO A 170 -1.01 5.79 13.53
C PRO A 170 -1.13 7.31 13.32
N LEU A 171 -2.05 7.73 12.47
CA LEU A 171 -2.33 9.12 12.15
C LEU A 171 -3.81 9.32 11.78
N LYS A 172 -4.31 10.55 11.93
CA LYS A 172 -5.59 11.02 11.39
C LYS A 172 -5.32 12.20 10.47
N TYR A 173 -6.10 12.37 9.44
CA TYR A 173 -6.04 13.50 8.51
C TYR A 173 -7.45 13.97 8.15
N ALA A 174 -7.61 15.22 7.73
CA ALA A 174 -8.91 15.78 7.38
C ALA A 174 -9.29 15.47 5.92
N ASN A 175 -8.36 15.74 5.00
CA ASN A 175 -8.57 15.53 3.57
C ASN A 175 -7.38 14.80 2.96
N GLY A 176 -7.64 14.07 1.89
CA GLY A 176 -6.59 13.37 1.16
C GLY A 176 -6.94 13.17 -0.30
N THR A 177 -5.94 13.30 -1.15
CA THR A 177 -6.01 12.91 -2.56
C THR A 177 -4.86 11.97 -2.87
N MET A 178 -5.09 11.02 -3.76
CA MET A 178 -4.07 10.10 -4.23
C MET A 178 -4.28 9.80 -5.71
N SER A 179 -3.22 9.85 -6.48
CA SER A 179 -3.20 9.29 -7.83
C SER A 179 -1.98 8.41 -8.03
N ALA A 180 -2.11 7.37 -8.83
CA ALA A 180 -0.98 6.52 -9.23
C ALA A 180 -1.27 5.88 -10.58
N GLU A 181 -0.22 5.31 -11.18
CA GLU A 181 -0.27 4.60 -12.45
C GLU A 181 0.43 3.25 -12.37
N ASN A 182 0.17 2.42 -13.37
CA ASN A 182 0.83 1.13 -13.54
C ASN A 182 0.78 0.25 -12.28
N PHE A 183 -0.38 0.22 -11.63
CA PHE A 183 -0.56 -0.67 -10.49
C PHE A 183 -0.52 -2.12 -10.96
N TYR A 184 0.27 -2.94 -10.28
CA TYR A 184 0.37 -4.38 -10.46
C TYR A 184 0.29 -5.08 -9.12
N ALA A 185 -0.46 -6.18 -9.06
CA ALA A 185 -0.48 -7.06 -7.88
C ALA A 185 -0.53 -8.53 -8.30
N ASP A 186 0.39 -9.31 -7.75
CA ASP A 186 0.41 -10.77 -7.85
C ASP A 186 -0.53 -11.38 -6.81
N ILE A 187 -1.77 -11.70 -7.25
CA ILE A 187 -2.85 -12.16 -6.35
C ILE A 187 -2.64 -13.64 -5.95
N SER A 188 -2.17 -14.45 -6.90
CA SER A 188 -1.98 -15.88 -6.67
C SER A 188 -0.98 -16.46 -7.67
N PRO A 189 -0.57 -17.73 -7.53
CA PRO A 189 0.29 -18.38 -8.53
C PRO A 189 -0.26 -18.33 -9.97
N LEU A 190 -1.58 -18.19 -10.13
CA LEU A 190 -2.24 -18.21 -11.44
C LEU A 190 -2.78 -16.85 -11.90
N LEU A 191 -2.93 -15.86 -11.01
CA LEU A 191 -3.65 -14.62 -11.31
C LEU A 191 -2.84 -13.38 -10.94
N ASP A 192 -2.87 -12.36 -11.78
CA ASP A 192 -2.44 -11.01 -11.46
C ASP A 192 -3.58 -9.99 -11.70
N VAL A 193 -3.43 -8.83 -11.05
CA VAL A 193 -4.27 -7.64 -11.28
C VAL A 193 -3.39 -6.51 -11.76
N ARG A 194 -3.86 -5.78 -12.76
CA ARG A 194 -3.25 -4.57 -13.30
C ARG A 194 -4.28 -3.46 -13.37
N ILE A 195 -3.85 -2.24 -13.07
CA ILE A 195 -4.67 -1.04 -13.20
C ILE A 195 -3.82 0.02 -13.86
N GLY A 196 -4.27 0.57 -14.99
CA GLY A 196 -3.52 1.58 -15.73
C GLY A 196 -3.38 2.86 -14.93
N SER A 197 -4.49 3.37 -14.38
CA SER A 197 -4.46 4.51 -13.47
C SER A 197 -5.50 4.41 -12.36
N LEU A 198 -5.18 4.99 -11.22
CA LEU A 198 -6.08 5.15 -10.08
C LEU A 198 -6.08 6.61 -9.61
N ASN A 199 -7.23 7.12 -9.21
CA ASN A 199 -7.39 8.47 -8.67
C ASN A 199 -8.41 8.45 -7.53
N LEU A 200 -7.96 8.80 -6.32
CA LEU A 200 -8.80 8.94 -5.13
C LEU A 200 -8.91 10.42 -4.79
N LYS A 201 -10.13 10.95 -4.85
CA LYS A 201 -10.44 12.32 -4.48
C LYS A 201 -11.86 12.39 -3.90
N ASN A 202 -12.06 13.13 -2.82
CA ASN A 202 -13.36 13.31 -2.18
C ASN A 202 -14.11 11.99 -1.92
N LYS A 203 -13.40 10.98 -1.42
CA LYS A 203 -13.93 9.63 -1.18
C LYS A 203 -14.43 8.90 -2.44
N THR A 204 -14.12 9.40 -3.63
CA THR A 204 -14.36 8.71 -4.90
C THR A 204 -13.04 8.15 -5.40
N LEU A 205 -13.02 6.85 -5.68
CA LEU A 205 -11.89 6.14 -6.27
C LEU A 205 -12.25 5.76 -7.72
N ASP A 206 -11.60 6.40 -8.67
CA ASP A 206 -11.73 6.11 -10.09
C ASP A 206 -10.55 5.29 -10.56
N LEU A 207 -10.83 4.16 -11.20
CA LEU A 207 -9.86 3.23 -11.75
C LEU A 207 -10.07 3.11 -13.25
N LYS A 208 -8.98 3.14 -14.02
CA LYS A 208 -9.00 2.92 -15.47
C LYS A 208 -8.13 1.74 -15.85
N GLU A 209 -8.55 1.07 -16.92
CA GLU A 209 -7.83 -0.09 -17.46
C GLU A 209 -7.57 -1.17 -16.42
N VAL A 210 -8.63 -1.53 -15.67
CA VAL A 210 -8.56 -2.61 -14.68
C VAL A 210 -8.56 -3.95 -15.41
N ALA A 211 -7.57 -4.78 -15.16
CA ALA A 211 -7.46 -6.14 -15.70
C ALA A 211 -7.18 -7.15 -14.59
N LEU A 212 -7.96 -8.21 -14.51
CA LEU A 212 -7.66 -9.43 -13.74
C LEU A 212 -7.40 -10.54 -14.73
N LYS A 213 -6.19 -11.08 -14.74
CA LYS A 213 -5.77 -12.00 -15.79
C LYS A 213 -5.05 -13.23 -15.25
N THR A 214 -5.32 -14.37 -15.90
CA THR A 214 -4.50 -15.57 -15.73
C THR A 214 -3.12 -15.34 -16.38
N LYS A 215 -2.06 -15.66 -15.65
CA LYS A 215 -0.65 -15.43 -16.02
C LYS A 215 -0.18 -16.30 -17.19
N TYR A 216 -0.89 -17.36 -17.47
CA TYR A 216 -0.61 -18.34 -18.51
C TYR A 216 -1.56 -18.16 -19.70
N SER A 217 -1.17 -18.58 -20.89
CA SER A 217 -2.12 -18.79 -21.98
C SER A 217 -3.07 -19.96 -21.67
N LYS A 218 -4.16 -20.12 -22.42
CA LYS A 218 -5.09 -21.26 -22.27
C LYS A 218 -4.37 -22.60 -22.36
N GLU A 219 -3.47 -22.72 -23.32
CA GLU A 219 -2.68 -23.92 -23.61
C GLU A 219 -1.63 -24.21 -22.54
N GLU A 220 -0.96 -23.20 -22.03
CA GLU A 220 0.02 -23.32 -20.96
C GLU A 220 -0.65 -23.67 -19.64
N LEU A 221 -1.81 -23.05 -19.33
CA LEU A 221 -2.56 -23.34 -18.12
C LEU A 221 -2.91 -24.82 -18.06
N SER A 222 -3.40 -25.40 -19.17
CA SER A 222 -3.77 -26.82 -19.25
C SER A 222 -2.59 -27.78 -18.98
N LYS A 223 -1.35 -27.33 -19.18
CA LYS A 223 -0.14 -28.13 -18.90
C LYS A 223 0.33 -28.00 -17.45
N VAL A 224 0.03 -26.90 -16.79
CA VAL A 224 0.52 -26.58 -15.43
C VAL A 224 -0.45 -27.08 -14.36
N ILE A 225 -1.77 -27.14 -14.66
CA ILE A 225 -2.78 -27.55 -13.69
C ILE A 225 -2.91 -29.07 -13.58
N THR A 226 -3.02 -29.56 -12.35
CA THR A 226 -3.27 -30.98 -12.04
C THR A 226 -4.75 -31.31 -11.87
N SER A 227 -5.60 -30.29 -11.75
CA SER A 227 -7.07 -30.39 -11.66
C SER A 227 -7.69 -29.19 -12.36
N GLN A 228 -8.95 -29.30 -12.73
CA GLN A 228 -9.67 -28.23 -13.46
C GLN A 228 -9.57 -26.89 -12.76
N ARG A 229 -9.13 -25.87 -13.51
CA ARG A 229 -9.05 -24.46 -13.09
C ARG A 229 -9.64 -23.57 -14.18
N ALA A 230 -10.25 -22.48 -13.77
CA ALA A 230 -10.71 -21.48 -14.71
C ALA A 230 -9.54 -20.58 -15.16
N TYR A 231 -9.41 -20.40 -16.46
CA TYR A 231 -8.71 -19.27 -17.05
C TYR A 231 -9.63 -18.06 -17.00
N LEU A 232 -9.12 -16.94 -16.52
CA LEU A 232 -9.86 -15.68 -16.40
C LEU A 232 -9.13 -14.58 -17.18
N ASP A 233 -9.87 -13.84 -17.98
CA ASP A 233 -9.44 -12.57 -18.59
C ASP A 233 -10.58 -11.57 -18.40
N LEU A 234 -10.48 -10.71 -17.39
CA LEU A 234 -11.42 -9.64 -17.09
C LEU A 234 -10.76 -8.32 -17.45
N LYS A 235 -11.45 -7.50 -18.20
CA LYS A 235 -11.06 -6.13 -18.56
C LYS A 235 -12.20 -5.20 -18.22
N ILE A 236 -11.90 -4.16 -17.47
CA ILE A 236 -12.85 -3.08 -17.13
C ILE A 236 -12.19 -1.76 -17.50
N PRO A 237 -12.63 -1.09 -18.57
CA PRO A 237 -12.06 0.19 -19.01
C PRO A 237 -12.19 1.26 -17.91
N GLU A 238 -13.35 1.33 -17.26
CA GLU A 238 -13.66 2.30 -16.22
C GLU A 238 -14.44 1.67 -15.07
N LEU A 239 -13.92 1.86 -13.87
CA LEU A 239 -14.54 1.45 -12.60
C LEU A 239 -14.53 2.64 -11.64
N SER A 240 -15.69 3.06 -11.14
CA SER A 240 -15.81 4.13 -10.15
C SER A 240 -16.41 3.60 -8.86
N ILE A 241 -15.83 3.97 -7.73
CA ILE A 241 -16.23 3.61 -6.37
C ILE A 241 -16.50 4.89 -5.60
N LYS A 242 -17.76 5.10 -5.17
CA LYS A 242 -18.19 6.31 -4.46
C LYS A 242 -18.32 6.07 -2.97
N ASP A 243 -18.05 7.14 -2.21
CA ASP A 243 -18.09 7.16 -0.74
C ASP A 243 -17.27 6.02 -0.13
N PHE A 244 -16.08 5.84 -0.68
CA PHE A 244 -15.12 4.87 -0.20
C PHE A 244 -14.59 5.29 1.18
N ASP A 245 -15.02 4.57 2.21
CA ASP A 245 -14.53 4.73 3.57
C ASP A 245 -13.83 3.46 4.03
N TYR A 246 -12.77 3.59 4.81
CA TYR A 246 -11.97 2.47 5.26
C TYR A 246 -11.29 2.74 6.60
N GLY A 247 -10.98 1.65 7.28
CA GLY A 247 -10.31 1.74 8.57
C GLY A 247 -10.10 0.38 9.22
N PHE A 248 -9.95 0.41 10.54
CA PHE A 248 -9.81 -0.80 11.35
C PHE A 248 -10.73 -0.76 12.56
N HIS A 249 -11.47 -1.83 12.77
CA HIS A 249 -12.13 -2.15 14.02
C HIS A 249 -11.23 -3.14 14.78
N GLY A 250 -10.39 -2.64 15.69
CA GLY A 250 -9.35 -3.44 16.33
C GLY A 250 -8.32 -3.94 15.31
N GLU A 251 -8.24 -5.25 15.10
CA GLU A 251 -7.34 -5.88 14.14
C GLU A 251 -7.97 -6.07 12.74
N ARG A 252 -9.29 -5.93 12.63
CA ARG A 252 -10.04 -6.23 11.43
C ARG A 252 -10.20 -5.00 10.56
N PHE A 253 -9.76 -5.10 9.31
CA PHE A 253 -9.94 -4.03 8.32
C PHE A 253 -11.41 -3.98 7.90
N PHE A 254 -11.97 -2.77 7.79
CA PHE A 254 -13.29 -2.56 7.20
C PHE A 254 -13.22 -1.63 6.00
N THR A 255 -14.14 -1.79 5.08
CA THR A 255 -14.41 -0.84 4.01
C THR A 255 -15.90 -0.76 3.72
N THR A 256 -16.38 0.48 3.59
CA THR A 256 -17.76 0.79 3.24
C THR A 256 -17.80 1.55 1.93
N ILE A 257 -18.67 1.12 1.02
CA ILE A 257 -18.81 1.66 -0.33
C ILE A 257 -20.29 1.91 -0.58
N THR A 258 -20.66 3.14 -0.97
CA THR A 258 -22.05 3.45 -1.32
C THR A 258 -22.42 2.94 -2.71
N GLU A 259 -21.54 3.13 -3.70
CA GLU A 259 -21.83 2.71 -5.08
C GLU A 259 -20.56 2.28 -5.80
N ILE A 260 -20.66 1.14 -6.49
CA ILE A 260 -19.67 0.70 -7.48
C ILE A 260 -20.32 0.79 -8.86
N SER A 261 -19.68 1.50 -9.79
CA SER A 261 -20.11 1.60 -11.20
C SER A 261 -19.06 0.97 -12.10
N VAL A 262 -19.48 -0.05 -12.84
CA VAL A 262 -18.65 -0.79 -13.79
C VAL A 262 -19.19 -0.54 -15.20
N ASN A 263 -18.37 0.01 -16.09
CA ASN A 263 -18.75 0.28 -17.45
C ASN A 263 -17.92 -0.53 -18.45
N ASN A 264 -18.61 -1.16 -19.43
CA ASN A 264 -18.00 -1.87 -20.54
C ASN A 264 -17.06 -3.01 -20.11
N ALA A 265 -17.37 -3.71 -19.03
CA ALA A 265 -16.56 -4.85 -18.61
C ALA A 265 -16.66 -6.00 -19.63
N ASP A 266 -15.52 -6.66 -19.87
CA ASP A 266 -15.40 -7.84 -20.73
C ASP A 266 -14.75 -8.95 -19.92
N LEU A 267 -15.51 -10.00 -19.62
CA LEU A 267 -15.04 -11.17 -18.87
C LEU A 267 -15.06 -12.41 -19.77
N LEU A 268 -13.90 -13.00 -19.99
CA LEU A 268 -13.75 -14.32 -20.56
C LEU A 268 -13.41 -15.33 -19.46
N VAL A 269 -14.23 -16.35 -19.34
CA VAL A 269 -13.99 -17.52 -18.49
C VAL A 269 -13.79 -18.74 -19.42
N TYR A 270 -12.60 -19.33 -19.41
CA TYR A 270 -12.35 -20.58 -20.14
C TYR A 270 -12.02 -21.70 -19.14
N ARG A 271 -12.54 -22.90 -19.38
CA ARG A 271 -12.25 -24.08 -18.59
C ARG A 271 -11.92 -25.26 -19.48
N ASP A 272 -10.75 -25.84 -19.26
CA ASP A 272 -10.40 -27.16 -19.78
C ASP A 272 -10.96 -28.23 -18.84
N ARG A 273 -11.87 -29.08 -19.37
CA ARG A 273 -12.49 -30.17 -18.62
C ARG A 273 -11.78 -31.52 -18.81
N ARG A 274 -10.67 -31.58 -19.51
CA ARG A 274 -9.88 -32.80 -19.68
C ARG A 274 -9.13 -33.22 -18.42
N PRO A 275 -8.54 -32.31 -17.61
CA PRO A 275 -7.99 -32.67 -16.31
C PRO A 275 -9.08 -33.11 -15.33
N PRO A 276 -8.71 -33.92 -14.29
CA PRO A 276 -9.64 -34.35 -13.26
C PRO A 276 -10.35 -33.17 -12.57
N ASP A 277 -11.59 -33.40 -12.09
CA ASP A 277 -12.29 -32.39 -11.33
C ASP A 277 -11.53 -32.02 -10.05
N ASP A 278 -11.64 -30.76 -9.70
CA ASP A 278 -11.13 -30.26 -8.41
C ASP A 278 -12.13 -30.63 -7.30
N MET A 279 -11.86 -31.71 -6.61
CA MET A 279 -12.72 -32.28 -5.56
C MET A 279 -12.66 -31.49 -4.24
N ARG A 280 -11.89 -30.41 -4.15
CA ARG A 280 -11.89 -29.57 -2.95
C ARG A 280 -13.24 -28.89 -2.77
N TYR A 281 -13.69 -28.82 -1.53
CA TYR A 281 -14.91 -28.06 -1.20
C TYR A 281 -14.81 -26.64 -1.73
N LYS A 282 -15.78 -26.24 -2.53
CA LYS A 282 -15.91 -24.89 -3.10
C LYS A 282 -17.12 -24.23 -2.45
N PRO A 283 -16.90 -23.37 -1.45
CA PRO A 283 -18.01 -22.65 -0.84
C PRO A 283 -18.72 -21.77 -1.89
N LEU A 284 -20.01 -21.54 -1.70
CA LEU A 284 -20.77 -20.60 -2.51
C LEU A 284 -20.16 -19.19 -2.40
N TYR A 285 -20.34 -18.37 -3.43
CA TYR A 285 -19.80 -17.00 -3.45
C TYR A 285 -20.22 -16.17 -2.23
N GLY A 286 -21.49 -16.31 -1.76
CA GLY A 286 -21.95 -15.67 -0.54
C GLY A 286 -21.16 -16.10 0.69
N THR A 287 -20.86 -17.40 0.84
CA THR A 287 -20.01 -17.92 1.92
C THR A 287 -18.57 -17.40 1.81
N LEU A 288 -18.01 -17.31 0.59
CA LEU A 288 -16.67 -16.73 0.39
C LEU A 288 -16.62 -15.26 0.81
N LEU A 289 -17.63 -14.47 0.47
CA LEU A 289 -17.74 -13.06 0.85
C LEU A 289 -17.87 -12.89 2.38
N GLN A 290 -18.66 -13.75 3.05
CA GLN A 290 -18.80 -13.74 4.51
C GLN A 290 -17.52 -14.11 5.26
N HIS A 291 -16.63 -14.90 4.64
CA HIS A 291 -15.36 -15.33 5.24
C HIS A 291 -14.16 -14.48 4.78
N LEU A 292 -14.39 -13.35 4.12
CA LEU A 292 -13.33 -12.41 3.84
C LEU A 292 -12.68 -11.96 5.16
N PRO A 293 -11.34 -11.79 5.20
CA PRO A 293 -10.66 -11.29 6.39
C PRO A 293 -10.86 -9.77 6.61
N ILE A 294 -11.90 -9.21 5.97
CA ILE A 294 -12.28 -7.80 5.99
C ILE A 294 -13.80 -7.66 6.15
N ASP A 295 -14.22 -6.57 6.79
CA ASP A 295 -15.63 -6.18 6.86
C ASP A 295 -15.96 -5.32 5.63
N LEU A 296 -16.52 -5.95 4.59
CA LEU A 296 -16.87 -5.30 3.32
C LEU A 296 -18.37 -5.01 3.27
N THR A 297 -18.73 -3.73 3.11
CA THR A 297 -20.11 -3.29 2.89
C THR A 297 -20.20 -2.55 1.56
N ILE A 298 -21.05 -3.02 0.66
CA ILE A 298 -21.35 -2.38 -0.64
C ILE A 298 -22.86 -2.19 -0.71
N ALA A 299 -23.34 -0.94 -0.77
CA ALA A 299 -24.76 -0.65 -0.80
C ALA A 299 -25.36 -0.87 -2.20
N LYS A 300 -24.63 -0.52 -3.26
CA LYS A 300 -25.12 -0.59 -4.64
C LYS A 300 -24.01 -0.93 -5.62
N THR A 301 -24.33 -1.78 -6.60
CA THR A 301 -23.43 -2.06 -7.74
C THR A 301 -24.22 -1.89 -9.04
N ASN A 302 -23.70 -1.06 -9.94
CA ASN A 302 -24.20 -0.84 -11.29
C ASN A 302 -23.23 -1.43 -12.30
N VAL A 303 -23.71 -2.31 -13.16
CA VAL A 303 -22.93 -2.89 -14.25
C VAL A 303 -23.63 -2.59 -15.56
N VAL A 304 -22.97 -1.87 -16.45
CA VAL A 304 -23.56 -1.36 -17.70
C VAL A 304 -22.70 -1.78 -18.90
N ASN A 305 -23.35 -2.14 -20.01
CA ASN A 305 -22.71 -2.47 -21.28
C ASN A 305 -21.61 -3.53 -21.17
N SER A 306 -21.79 -4.50 -20.27
CA SER A 306 -20.76 -5.50 -19.95
C SER A 306 -21.14 -6.86 -20.55
N LYS A 307 -20.15 -7.65 -20.88
CA LYS A 307 -20.33 -8.99 -21.45
C LYS A 307 -19.54 -10.05 -20.69
N ILE A 308 -20.07 -11.26 -20.68
CA ILE A 308 -19.42 -12.45 -20.13
C ILE A 308 -19.45 -13.53 -21.23
N ALA A 309 -18.27 -14.05 -21.56
CA ALA A 309 -18.10 -15.21 -22.43
C ALA A 309 -17.60 -16.40 -21.61
N ILE A 310 -18.22 -17.56 -21.81
CA ILE A 310 -17.82 -18.82 -21.17
C ILE A 310 -17.44 -19.81 -22.27
N GLU A 311 -16.22 -20.30 -22.24
CA GLU A 311 -15.69 -21.29 -23.17
C GLU A 311 -15.34 -22.58 -22.42
N LEU A 312 -15.71 -23.72 -22.96
CA LEU A 312 -15.44 -25.04 -22.39
C LEU A 312 -14.71 -25.91 -23.42
N LEU A 313 -13.55 -26.45 -23.01
CA LEU A 313 -12.90 -27.51 -23.79
C LEU A 313 -13.28 -28.88 -23.18
N MET A 314 -13.98 -29.68 -23.94
CA MET A 314 -14.41 -31.03 -23.52
C MET A 314 -13.39 -32.08 -23.95
N ALA A 315 -13.27 -33.18 -23.21
CA ALA A 315 -12.62 -34.37 -23.72
C ALA A 315 -13.39 -34.88 -24.96
N LYS A 316 -12.71 -35.29 -26.02
CA LYS A 316 -13.36 -36.01 -27.11
C LYS A 316 -14.07 -37.23 -26.51
N ALA A 317 -15.35 -37.41 -26.80
CA ALA A 317 -16.03 -38.67 -26.50
C ALA A 317 -15.22 -39.78 -27.21
N SER A 318 -14.76 -40.76 -26.46
CA SER A 318 -14.22 -41.98 -27.06
C SER A 318 -15.42 -42.66 -27.76
N GLU A 319 -15.44 -42.66 -29.09
CA GLU A 319 -16.29 -43.56 -29.81
C GLU A 319 -15.89 -45.01 -29.43
N SER A 320 -16.74 -45.63 -28.64
CA SER A 320 -16.65 -47.05 -28.27
C SER A 320 -17.23 -47.91 -29.36
#